data_caf301c269000afb138684fb6b5da476
#
_entry.id   caf301c269000afb138684fb6b5da476
#
_cell.length_a   1.000
_cell.length_b   1.000
_cell.length_c   1.000
_cell.angle_alpha   90.00
_cell.angle_beta   90.00
_cell.angle_gamma   90.00
#
_symmetry.space_group_name_H-M   'P 1'
#
loop_
_entity.id
_entity.type
_entity.pdbx_description
1 polymer ?
#
loop_
_entity_poly.entity_id
_entity_poly.type
_entity_poly.pdbx_seq_one_letter_code
_entity_poly.pdbx_strand_id
1 'polypeptide(L)'
;MHTKLFATAALIAAAVSAPAFAQNVGSVGAAVNYTDVNTNLGGAHGSSAVIDGSVAIPLQGAWTVTANGDVSISDNDLSDDTVASGAAHLTTKIGDTWRVGGFTALSRPANDTVWAVGGEAHKYLSNVTLSGLAAYGQSNDLDADLYTVRGDVRYFVSDNFRLDAGAAWSRIDTNLNADLWDVNVGGEYKFANSGWSTFAKYTHSESDDLADLNADAVKVGLRYTFGGSLKDRDRAGADLISAGDLFGFGVR
;
A
#
# COMPACT_ATOMS: atom_id res chain seq x y z
N MET A 1 2.11 18.08 18.07
CA MET A 1 1.91 17.72 16.66
C MET A 1 3.19 17.36 15.87
N HIS A 2 4.37 17.88 16.20
CA HIS A 2 5.60 17.68 15.40
C HIS A 2 6.33 16.35 15.61
N THR A 3 6.12 15.64 16.70
CA THR A 3 6.88 14.42 17.04
C THR A 3 6.51 13.19 16.19
N LYS A 4 5.27 13.12 15.68
CA LYS A 4 4.79 11.97 14.86
C LYS A 4 5.37 11.98 13.44
N LEU A 5 5.51 13.17 12.84
CA LEU A 5 6.14 13.38 11.53
C LEU A 5 7.64 13.00 11.54
N PHE A 6 8.34 13.26 12.65
CA PHE A 6 9.75 12.94 12.77
C PHE A 6 10.04 11.44 12.90
N ALA A 7 9.14 10.65 13.47
CA ALA A 7 9.36 9.20 13.62
C ALA A 7 9.27 8.45 12.28
N THR A 8 8.35 8.81 11.41
CA THR A 8 8.20 8.17 10.08
C THR A 8 9.27 8.67 9.10
N ALA A 9 9.58 9.97 9.14
CA ALA A 9 10.69 10.53 8.38
C ALA A 9 12.05 9.94 8.83
N ALA A 10 12.22 9.63 10.12
CA ALA A 10 13.43 9.01 10.65
C ALA A 10 13.60 7.54 10.23
N LEU A 11 12.51 6.77 10.11
CA LEU A 11 12.54 5.40 9.57
C LEU A 11 12.92 5.40 8.08
N ILE A 12 12.38 6.33 7.30
CA ILE A 12 12.72 6.50 5.88
C ILE A 12 14.15 7.02 5.72
N ALA A 13 14.59 7.99 6.55
CA ALA A 13 15.95 8.53 6.52
C ALA A 13 17.00 7.53 7.02
N ALA A 14 16.69 6.69 8.02
CA ALA A 14 17.56 5.60 8.46
C ALA A 14 17.73 4.54 7.37
N ALA A 15 16.70 4.31 6.57
CA ALA A 15 16.79 3.46 5.40
C ALA A 15 17.70 4.02 4.30
N VAL A 16 17.94 5.32 4.21
CA VAL A 16 18.72 5.98 3.15
C VAL A 16 20.21 6.22 3.53
N SER A 17 20.63 6.07 4.79
CA SER A 17 21.91 6.60 5.28
C SER A 17 23.05 5.59 5.52
N ALA A 18 22.90 4.29 5.21
CA ALA A 18 23.93 3.30 5.49
C ALA A 18 24.68 2.79 4.22
N PRO A 19 25.99 2.62 4.23
CA PRO A 19 26.78 2.13 3.09
C PRO A 19 26.52 0.65 2.69
N ALA A 20 25.64 -0.05 3.42
CA ALA A 20 25.18 -1.40 3.07
C ALA A 20 24.12 -1.43 1.94
N PHE A 21 23.74 -0.28 1.37
CA PHE A 21 22.63 -0.15 0.41
C PHE A 21 22.96 -0.54 -1.03
N ALA A 22 24.16 -0.96 -1.35
CA ALA A 22 24.49 -1.41 -2.72
C ALA A 22 23.65 -2.61 -3.20
N GLN A 23 22.90 -3.26 -2.31
CA GLN A 23 22.01 -4.40 -2.62
C GLN A 23 20.53 -4.15 -2.29
N ASN A 24 20.19 -3.05 -1.61
CA ASN A 24 18.82 -2.77 -1.24
C ASN A 24 18.09 -2.05 -2.37
N VAL A 25 16.84 -2.44 -2.58
CA VAL A 25 15.96 -1.85 -3.61
C VAL A 25 14.76 -1.25 -2.90
N GLY A 26 14.34 -0.08 -3.32
CA GLY A 26 13.20 0.56 -2.68
C GLY A 26 12.77 1.85 -3.33
N SER A 27 11.87 2.56 -2.65
CA SER A 27 11.37 3.85 -3.12
C SER A 27 10.89 4.73 -1.97
N VAL A 28 10.84 6.03 -2.24
CA VAL A 28 10.19 7.05 -1.41
C VAL A 28 9.32 7.90 -2.32
N GLY A 29 8.07 8.14 -1.95
CA GLY A 29 7.09 8.87 -2.73
C GLY A 29 6.38 9.97 -1.97
N ALA A 30 5.79 10.89 -2.73
CA ALA A 30 4.83 11.87 -2.24
C ALA A 30 3.70 12.00 -3.26
N ALA A 31 2.47 12.08 -2.76
CA ALA A 31 1.27 12.12 -3.60
C ALA A 31 0.22 13.05 -3.00
N VAL A 32 -0.69 13.47 -3.85
CA VAL A 32 -2.00 14.01 -3.46
C VAL A 32 -3.05 12.98 -3.83
N ASN A 33 -4.01 12.81 -2.94
CA ASN A 33 -5.18 11.98 -3.15
C ASN A 33 -6.42 12.86 -3.04
N TYR A 34 -7.37 12.67 -3.95
CA TYR A 34 -8.73 13.23 -3.87
C TYR A 34 -9.70 12.06 -3.75
N THR A 35 -10.63 12.16 -2.81
CA THR A 35 -11.64 11.15 -2.56
C THR A 35 -13.02 11.78 -2.55
N ASP A 36 -13.96 11.15 -3.23
CA ASP A 36 -15.39 11.45 -3.21
C ASP A 36 -16.12 10.24 -2.61
N VAL A 37 -16.92 10.46 -1.57
CA VAL A 37 -17.65 9.41 -0.85
C VAL A 37 -19.13 9.76 -0.89
N ASN A 38 -19.94 8.82 -1.34
CA ASN A 38 -21.38 8.92 -1.38
C ASN A 38 -22.00 7.78 -0.56
N THR A 39 -23.02 8.10 0.21
CA THR A 39 -23.82 7.16 0.99
C THR A 39 -25.29 7.54 0.89
N ASN A 40 -26.19 6.65 1.32
CA ASN A 40 -27.63 6.97 1.41
C ASN A 40 -27.94 8.03 2.50
N LEU A 41 -26.97 8.40 3.33
CA LEU A 41 -27.07 9.44 4.37
C LEU A 41 -26.52 10.79 3.91
N GLY A 42 -25.81 10.84 2.79
CA GLY A 42 -25.18 12.04 2.23
C GLY A 42 -23.83 11.75 1.58
N GLY A 43 -23.24 12.78 0.97
CA GLY A 43 -21.92 12.72 0.35
C GLY A 43 -20.91 13.61 1.06
N ALA A 44 -19.64 13.25 0.95
CA ALA A 44 -18.52 14.04 1.41
C ALA A 44 -17.34 13.88 0.44
N HIS A 45 -16.49 14.90 0.34
CA HIS A 45 -15.28 14.83 -0.45
C HIS A 45 -14.11 15.41 0.34
N GLY A 46 -12.91 15.01 -0.04
CA GLY A 46 -11.72 15.49 0.64
C GLY A 46 -10.46 15.27 -0.17
N SER A 47 -9.39 15.89 0.29
CA SER A 47 -8.06 15.69 -0.26
C SER A 47 -7.08 15.33 0.85
N SER A 48 -6.07 14.57 0.52
CA SER A 48 -4.98 14.24 1.44
C SER A 48 -3.63 14.32 0.75
N ALA A 49 -2.61 14.68 1.53
CA ALA A 49 -1.22 14.55 1.14
C ALA A 49 -0.66 13.25 1.73
N VAL A 50 -0.01 12.45 0.91
CA VAL A 50 0.54 11.15 1.31
C VAL A 50 2.05 11.16 1.09
N ILE A 51 2.81 10.70 2.07
CA ILE A 51 4.23 10.35 1.93
C ILE A 51 4.36 8.86 2.17
N ASP A 52 4.97 8.14 1.25
CA ASP A 52 5.17 6.69 1.34
C ASP A 52 6.63 6.29 1.13
N GLY A 53 6.98 5.11 1.60
CA GLY A 53 8.28 4.52 1.36
C GLY A 53 8.27 3.01 1.53
N SER A 54 9.18 2.37 0.79
CA SER A 54 9.39 0.92 0.87
C SER A 54 10.84 0.57 0.63
N VAL A 55 11.33 -0.46 1.32
CA VAL A 55 12.66 -1.02 1.12
C VAL A 55 12.65 -2.53 1.25
N ALA A 56 13.21 -3.22 0.27
CA ALA A 56 13.50 -4.66 0.30
C ALA A 56 14.97 -4.89 0.64
N ILE A 57 15.22 -5.67 1.66
CA ILE A 57 16.53 -6.01 2.20
C ILE A 57 16.73 -7.52 2.00
N PRO A 58 17.59 -7.93 1.03
CA PRO A 58 17.89 -9.34 0.85
C PRO A 58 18.67 -9.86 2.06
N LEU A 59 18.26 -11.01 2.57
CA LEU A 59 18.95 -11.76 3.61
C LEU A 59 19.79 -12.89 2.99
N GLN A 60 20.41 -13.70 3.83
CA GLN A 60 21.11 -14.89 3.36
C GLN A 60 20.14 -15.87 2.69
N GLY A 61 20.59 -16.48 1.59
CA GLY A 61 19.79 -17.40 0.79
C GLY A 61 18.74 -16.68 -0.07
N ALA A 62 17.53 -17.23 -0.13
CA ALA A 62 16.44 -16.70 -0.94
C ALA A 62 15.49 -15.76 -0.18
N TRP A 63 15.78 -15.46 1.09
CA TRP A 63 14.92 -14.66 1.95
C TRP A 63 15.09 -13.16 1.74
N THR A 64 14.01 -12.43 1.89
CA THR A 64 13.96 -10.97 1.84
C THR A 64 13.06 -10.47 2.96
N VAL A 65 13.52 -9.45 3.67
CA VAL A 65 12.67 -8.62 4.54
C VAL A 65 12.30 -7.37 3.75
N THR A 66 11.02 -7.04 3.72
CA THR A 66 10.53 -5.76 3.17
C THR A 66 9.85 -4.98 4.28
N ALA A 67 10.21 -3.71 4.41
CA ALA A 67 9.51 -2.76 5.25
C ALA A 67 8.89 -1.69 4.36
N ASN A 68 7.63 -1.36 4.58
CA ASN A 68 6.98 -0.22 3.95
C ASN A 68 6.17 0.58 4.97
N GLY A 69 5.86 1.82 4.63
CA GLY A 69 5.05 2.68 5.46
C GLY A 69 4.59 3.92 4.72
N ASP A 70 3.53 4.49 5.22
CA ASP A 70 2.94 5.72 4.71
C ASP A 70 2.42 6.62 5.84
N VAL A 71 2.35 7.91 5.54
CA VAL A 71 1.66 8.91 6.35
C VAL A 71 0.75 9.70 5.43
N SER A 72 -0.52 9.74 5.77
CA SER A 72 -1.55 10.54 5.11
C SER A 72 -1.98 11.67 6.04
N ILE A 73 -2.05 12.88 5.50
CA ILE A 73 -2.56 14.08 6.19
C ILE A 73 -3.76 14.54 5.39
N SER A 74 -4.93 14.44 5.99
CA SER A 74 -6.20 14.80 5.37
C SER A 74 -6.65 16.16 5.86
N ASP A 75 -7.19 16.95 4.91
CA ASP A 75 -7.93 18.17 5.14
C ASP A 75 -9.27 18.00 4.41
N ASN A 76 -10.30 17.60 5.13
CA ASN A 76 -11.60 17.29 4.54
C ASN A 76 -12.75 17.62 5.50
N ASP A 77 -13.98 17.65 4.95
CA ASP A 77 -15.21 17.96 5.70
C ASP A 77 -15.54 16.92 6.79
N LEU A 78 -14.85 15.77 6.80
CA LEU A 78 -15.09 14.67 7.74
C LEU A 78 -14.12 14.71 8.94
N SER A 79 -12.85 15.07 8.73
CA SER A 79 -11.86 15.20 9.80
C SER A 79 -10.54 15.81 9.33
N ASP A 80 -9.91 16.62 10.16
CA ASP A 80 -8.48 16.95 10.07
C ASP A 80 -7.68 15.83 10.75
N ASP A 81 -7.29 14.79 10.02
CA ASP A 81 -6.61 13.65 10.63
C ASP A 81 -5.26 13.30 9.97
N THR A 82 -4.40 12.73 10.79
CA THR A 82 -3.12 12.17 10.34
C THR A 82 -3.12 10.68 10.60
N VAL A 83 -3.10 9.91 9.53
CA VAL A 83 -3.03 8.45 9.57
C VAL A 83 -1.60 8.01 9.25
N ALA A 84 -1.01 7.20 10.11
CA ALA A 84 0.28 6.57 9.88
C ALA A 84 0.11 5.04 9.80
N SER A 85 0.71 4.42 8.79
CA SER A 85 0.64 2.98 8.57
C SER A 85 2.00 2.41 8.24
N GLY A 86 2.19 1.12 8.54
CA GLY A 86 3.41 0.41 8.19
C GLY A 86 3.20 -1.09 8.15
N ALA A 87 3.99 -1.77 7.32
CA ALA A 87 4.02 -3.22 7.26
C ALA A 87 5.45 -3.76 7.18
N ALA A 88 5.63 -4.96 7.70
CA ALA A 88 6.86 -5.74 7.60
C ALA A 88 6.54 -7.11 7.00
N HIS A 89 7.28 -7.49 5.97
CA HIS A 89 7.10 -8.73 5.23
C HIS A 89 8.34 -9.60 5.36
N LEU A 90 8.17 -10.88 5.52
CA LEU A 90 9.22 -11.89 5.40
C LEU A 90 8.86 -12.83 4.26
N THR A 91 9.59 -12.75 3.15
CA THR A 91 9.31 -13.51 1.95
C THR A 91 10.51 -14.32 1.49
N THR A 92 10.26 -15.40 0.76
CA THR A 92 11.30 -16.20 0.13
C THR A 92 10.99 -16.47 -1.33
N LYS A 93 12.03 -16.55 -2.16
CA LYS A 93 11.89 -16.97 -3.57
C LYS A 93 11.89 -18.49 -3.67
N ILE A 94 10.95 -19.02 -4.45
CA ILE A 94 10.89 -20.45 -4.82
C ILE A 94 11.16 -20.52 -6.32
N GLY A 95 12.38 -20.91 -6.67
CA GLY A 95 12.91 -20.75 -8.03
C GLY A 95 12.92 -19.27 -8.45
N ASP A 96 12.87 -19.03 -9.76
CA ASP A 96 12.97 -17.67 -10.32
C ASP A 96 11.62 -16.98 -10.49
N THR A 97 10.52 -17.72 -10.31
CA THR A 97 9.19 -17.25 -10.71
C THR A 97 8.19 -17.08 -9.58
N TRP A 98 8.48 -17.55 -8.38
CA TRP A 98 7.60 -17.38 -7.23
C TRP A 98 8.29 -16.65 -6.08
N ARG A 99 7.53 -15.82 -5.39
CA ARG A 99 7.84 -15.29 -4.06
C ARG A 99 6.65 -15.58 -3.17
N VAL A 100 6.88 -16.13 -1.99
CA VAL A 100 5.85 -16.40 -1.01
C VAL A 100 6.31 -15.96 0.37
N GLY A 101 5.39 -15.60 1.23
CA GLY A 101 5.73 -15.20 2.58
C GLY A 101 4.54 -14.80 3.43
N GLY A 102 4.85 -14.19 4.53
CA GLY A 102 3.87 -13.61 5.45
C GLY A 102 4.24 -12.18 5.81
N PHE A 103 3.27 -11.46 6.35
CA PHE A 103 3.45 -10.08 6.76
C PHE A 103 2.68 -9.76 8.04
N THR A 104 3.07 -8.68 8.67
CA THR A 104 2.31 -7.99 9.72
C THR A 104 2.17 -6.53 9.33
N ALA A 105 1.03 -5.93 9.63
CA ALA A 105 0.72 -4.55 9.32
C ALA A 105 0.09 -3.85 10.52
N LEU A 106 0.32 -2.55 10.63
CA LEU A 106 -0.24 -1.66 11.64
C LEU A 106 -0.72 -0.39 10.95
N SER A 107 -1.87 0.11 11.36
CA SER A 107 -2.38 1.43 10.97
C SER A 107 -2.94 2.14 12.18
N ARG A 108 -2.77 3.46 12.22
CA ARG A 108 -3.29 4.31 13.30
C ARG A 108 -4.16 5.42 12.72
N PRO A 109 -5.41 5.11 12.37
CA PRO A 109 -6.39 6.14 12.04
C PRO A 109 -6.85 6.83 13.34
N ALA A 110 -6.82 8.17 13.37
CA ALA A 110 -7.26 8.98 14.52
C ALA A 110 -6.72 8.49 15.88
N ASN A 111 -7.56 7.90 16.70
CA ASN A 111 -7.23 7.38 18.03
C ASN A 111 -7.23 5.84 18.10
N ASP A 112 -7.55 5.15 16.99
CA ASP A 112 -7.59 3.70 16.92
C ASP A 112 -6.25 3.09 16.53
N THR A 113 -6.09 1.80 16.78
CA THR A 113 -4.97 0.98 16.29
C THR A 113 -5.53 -0.27 15.64
N VAL A 114 -5.31 -0.38 14.33
CA VAL A 114 -5.67 -1.55 13.54
C VAL A 114 -4.40 -2.32 13.23
N TRP A 115 -4.39 -3.61 13.53
CA TRP A 115 -3.29 -4.50 13.16
C TRP A 115 -3.79 -5.62 12.25
N ALA A 116 -2.89 -6.18 11.45
CA ALA A 116 -3.17 -7.38 10.66
C ALA A 116 -1.96 -8.27 10.53
N VAL A 117 -2.23 -9.54 10.28
CA VAL A 117 -1.26 -10.55 9.85
C VAL A 117 -1.80 -11.28 8.63
N GLY A 118 -0.93 -11.68 7.73
CA GLY A 118 -1.38 -12.33 6.50
C GLY A 118 -0.31 -13.15 5.80
N GLY A 119 -0.77 -13.85 4.77
CA GLY A 119 0.08 -14.57 3.82
C GLY A 119 -0.03 -13.97 2.43
N GLU A 120 1.04 -14.05 1.66
CA GLU A 120 1.11 -13.49 0.32
C GLU A 120 1.89 -14.40 -0.63
N ALA A 121 1.52 -14.34 -1.90
CA ALA A 121 2.19 -15.05 -2.97
C ALA A 121 2.25 -14.18 -4.23
N HIS A 122 3.40 -14.21 -4.91
CA HIS A 122 3.63 -13.48 -6.15
C HIS A 122 4.17 -14.42 -7.21
N LYS A 123 3.58 -14.38 -8.39
CA LYS A 123 4.05 -15.11 -9.58
C LYS A 123 4.66 -14.14 -10.55
N TYR A 124 5.93 -14.31 -10.82
CA TYR A 124 6.70 -13.53 -11.78
C TYR A 124 6.72 -14.21 -13.14
N LEU A 125 6.11 -13.59 -14.12
CA LEU A 125 6.21 -13.94 -15.54
C LEU A 125 7.16 -12.94 -16.22
N SER A 126 7.40 -13.08 -17.53
CA SER A 126 8.35 -12.21 -18.23
C SER A 126 8.08 -10.71 -17.98
N ASN A 127 6.87 -10.24 -18.30
CA ASN A 127 6.47 -8.85 -18.17
C ASN A 127 5.23 -8.65 -17.27
N VAL A 128 4.82 -9.68 -16.53
CA VAL A 128 3.67 -9.63 -15.64
C VAL A 128 4.06 -10.13 -14.27
N THR A 129 3.57 -9.48 -13.23
CA THR A 129 3.52 -9.99 -11.87
C THR A 129 2.07 -10.18 -11.46
N LEU A 130 1.72 -11.39 -11.03
CA LEU A 130 0.45 -11.69 -10.39
C LEU A 130 0.69 -11.78 -8.88
N SER A 131 -0.12 -11.09 -8.10
CA SER A 131 -0.02 -11.10 -6.64
C SER A 131 -1.34 -11.51 -6.03
N GLY A 132 -1.28 -12.24 -4.93
CA GLY A 132 -2.45 -12.56 -4.12
C GLY A 132 -2.07 -12.55 -2.64
N LEU A 133 -3.00 -12.12 -1.80
CA LEU A 133 -2.85 -12.17 -0.35
C LEU A 133 -4.17 -12.48 0.34
N ALA A 134 -4.06 -12.97 1.58
CA ALA A 134 -5.15 -13.06 2.54
C ALA A 134 -4.64 -12.60 3.90
N ALA A 135 -5.45 -11.83 4.60
CA ALA A 135 -5.11 -11.25 5.89
C ALA A 135 -6.27 -11.37 6.88
N TYR A 136 -5.90 -11.48 8.15
CA TYR A 136 -6.75 -11.27 9.30
C TYR A 136 -6.21 -10.09 10.10
N GLY A 137 -7.09 -9.24 10.58
CA GLY A 137 -6.75 -8.08 11.40
C GLY A 137 -7.80 -7.80 12.45
N GLN A 138 -7.52 -6.84 13.31
CA GLN A 138 -8.42 -6.39 14.36
C GLN A 138 -8.25 -4.90 14.60
N SER A 139 -9.37 -4.22 14.84
CA SER A 139 -9.44 -2.86 15.36
C SER A 139 -9.68 -2.94 16.87
N ASN A 140 -8.82 -2.31 17.66
CA ASN A 140 -8.91 -2.39 19.12
C ASN A 140 -10.08 -1.56 19.67
N ASP A 141 -10.33 -0.38 19.11
CA ASP A 141 -11.33 0.56 19.63
C ASP A 141 -12.75 0.20 19.15
N LEU A 142 -12.88 -0.41 17.96
CA LEU A 142 -14.16 -0.83 17.41
C LEU A 142 -14.56 -2.26 17.81
N ASP A 143 -13.66 -3.02 18.47
CA ASP A 143 -13.83 -4.45 18.75
C ASP A 143 -14.28 -5.21 17.47
N ALA A 144 -13.58 -4.92 16.37
CA ALA A 144 -13.90 -5.42 15.03
C ALA A 144 -12.82 -6.35 14.52
N ASP A 145 -13.25 -7.51 14.02
CA ASP A 145 -12.40 -8.41 13.25
C ASP A 145 -12.43 -8.03 11.76
N LEU A 146 -11.28 -8.08 11.11
CA LEU A 146 -11.08 -7.70 9.72
C LEU A 146 -10.55 -8.90 8.93
N TYR A 147 -11.18 -9.22 7.82
CA TYR A 147 -10.73 -10.24 6.87
C TYR A 147 -10.56 -9.59 5.51
N THR A 148 -9.44 -9.83 4.85
CA THR A 148 -9.18 -9.27 3.52
C THR A 148 -8.57 -10.33 2.61
N VAL A 149 -9.08 -10.39 1.37
CA VAL A 149 -8.48 -11.13 0.26
C VAL A 149 -8.28 -10.17 -0.90
N ARG A 150 -7.07 -10.14 -1.46
CA ARG A 150 -6.71 -9.22 -2.54
C ARG A 150 -5.94 -9.93 -3.64
N GLY A 151 -6.18 -9.53 -4.88
CA GLY A 151 -5.42 -9.92 -6.05
C GLY A 151 -5.00 -8.70 -6.88
N ASP A 152 -3.75 -8.67 -7.34
CA ASP A 152 -3.22 -7.60 -8.18
C ASP A 152 -2.47 -8.16 -9.39
N VAL A 153 -2.53 -7.42 -10.49
CA VAL A 153 -1.77 -7.65 -11.70
C VAL A 153 -0.94 -6.41 -12.02
N ARG A 154 0.36 -6.60 -12.26
CA ARG A 154 1.27 -5.55 -12.72
C ARG A 154 1.82 -5.94 -14.08
N TYR A 155 1.57 -5.12 -15.08
CA TYR A 155 2.07 -5.32 -16.44
C TYR A 155 3.17 -4.32 -16.77
N PHE A 156 4.36 -4.80 -17.03
CA PHE A 156 5.53 -4.01 -17.42
C PHE A 156 5.57 -3.84 -18.94
N VAL A 157 5.11 -2.70 -19.44
CA VAL A 157 5.23 -2.31 -20.86
C VAL A 157 6.72 -2.18 -21.22
N SER A 158 7.51 -1.68 -20.29
CA SER A 158 8.98 -1.69 -20.30
C SER A 158 9.49 -1.81 -18.86
N ASP A 159 10.78 -1.97 -18.64
CA ASP A 159 11.34 -2.04 -17.28
C ASP A 159 11.05 -0.79 -16.43
N ASN A 160 10.74 0.34 -17.09
CA ASN A 160 10.46 1.64 -16.46
C ASN A 160 9.04 2.18 -16.72
N PHE A 161 8.14 1.38 -17.29
CA PHE A 161 6.73 1.73 -17.45
C PHE A 161 5.85 0.56 -17.05
N ARG A 162 5.03 0.74 -16.04
CA ARG A 162 4.17 -0.27 -15.43
C ARG A 162 2.71 0.20 -15.44
N LEU A 163 1.82 -0.73 -15.71
CA LEU A 163 0.37 -0.60 -15.51
C LEU A 163 -0.05 -1.58 -14.42
N ASP A 164 -0.96 -1.16 -13.56
CA ASP A 164 -1.43 -1.91 -12.40
C ASP A 164 -2.95 -2.04 -12.44
N ALA A 165 -3.47 -3.18 -12.02
CA ALA A 165 -4.88 -3.39 -11.73
C ALA A 165 -5.00 -4.33 -10.53
N GLY A 166 -6.01 -4.12 -9.69
CA GLY A 166 -6.24 -4.94 -8.52
C GLY A 166 -7.69 -4.93 -8.08
N ALA A 167 -8.05 -5.95 -7.29
CA ALA A 167 -9.33 -6.03 -6.63
C ALA A 167 -9.14 -6.65 -5.24
N ALA A 168 -9.94 -6.19 -4.28
CA ALA A 168 -10.01 -6.78 -2.95
C ALA A 168 -11.46 -6.94 -2.50
N TRP A 169 -11.65 -7.92 -1.63
CA TRP A 169 -12.83 -8.08 -0.81
C TRP A 169 -12.40 -8.07 0.65
N SER A 170 -13.09 -7.29 1.44
CA SER A 170 -12.85 -7.19 2.87
C SER A 170 -14.15 -7.35 3.63
N ARG A 171 -14.06 -7.98 4.79
CA ARG A 171 -15.17 -8.13 5.73
C ARG A 171 -14.79 -7.55 7.07
N ILE A 172 -15.67 -6.75 7.61
CA ILE A 172 -15.60 -6.20 8.96
C ILE A 172 -16.66 -6.90 9.79
N ASP A 173 -16.23 -7.70 10.77
CA ASP A 173 -17.12 -8.39 11.69
C ASP A 173 -17.17 -7.60 13.01
N THR A 174 -18.35 -7.04 13.27
CA THR A 174 -18.71 -6.36 14.51
C THR A 174 -20.10 -6.86 14.91
N ASN A 175 -20.83 -6.13 15.77
CA ASN A 175 -22.25 -6.36 15.98
C ASN A 175 -23.10 -6.17 14.69
N LEU A 176 -22.56 -5.44 13.70
CA LEU A 176 -23.10 -5.26 12.35
C LEU A 176 -22.00 -5.65 11.38
N ASN A 177 -22.17 -6.76 10.67
CA ASN A 177 -21.20 -7.20 9.67
C ASN A 177 -21.28 -6.33 8.42
N ALA A 178 -20.13 -6.02 7.83
CA ALA A 178 -20.08 -5.27 6.58
C ALA A 178 -19.07 -5.90 5.61
N ASP A 179 -19.50 -6.09 4.38
CA ASP A 179 -18.66 -6.52 3.27
C ASP A 179 -18.30 -5.31 2.40
N LEU A 180 -17.06 -5.25 1.97
CA LEU A 180 -16.51 -4.16 1.16
C LEU A 180 -15.76 -4.72 -0.03
N TRP A 181 -15.97 -4.12 -1.21
CA TRP A 181 -15.24 -4.41 -2.42
C TRP A 181 -14.45 -3.18 -2.85
N ASP A 182 -13.22 -3.37 -3.26
CA ASP A 182 -12.46 -2.35 -3.97
C ASP A 182 -11.86 -2.88 -5.27
N VAL A 183 -11.83 -2.01 -6.27
CA VAL A 183 -11.10 -2.24 -7.52
C VAL A 183 -10.22 -1.03 -7.78
N ASN A 184 -9.05 -1.27 -8.35
CA ASN A 184 -8.15 -0.18 -8.68
C ASN A 184 -7.44 -0.41 -10.01
N VAL A 185 -7.09 0.69 -10.67
CA VAL A 185 -6.22 0.72 -11.84
C VAL A 185 -5.23 1.86 -11.69
N GLY A 186 -4.03 1.67 -12.24
CA GLY A 186 -3.00 2.69 -12.14
C GLY A 186 -1.85 2.47 -13.10
N GLY A 187 -0.85 3.32 -12.98
CA GLY A 187 0.38 3.18 -13.72
C GLY A 187 1.49 4.05 -13.14
N GLU A 188 2.72 3.67 -13.42
CA GLU A 188 3.92 4.38 -13.00
C GLU A 188 4.93 4.43 -14.15
N TYR A 189 5.45 5.62 -14.43
CA TYR A 189 6.50 5.85 -15.42
C TYR A 189 7.73 6.47 -14.78
N LYS A 190 8.85 5.76 -14.85
CA LYS A 190 10.16 6.22 -14.38
C LYS A 190 10.89 6.89 -15.52
N PHE A 191 11.35 8.12 -15.29
CA PHE A 191 12.04 8.92 -16.28
C PHE A 191 13.40 8.31 -16.63
N ALA A 192 13.77 8.40 -17.90
CA ALA A 192 15.04 7.87 -18.40
C ALA A 192 16.23 8.50 -17.67
N ASN A 193 17.23 7.66 -17.34
CA ASN A 193 18.46 8.07 -16.64
C ASN A 193 18.22 8.78 -15.29
N SER A 194 17.08 8.52 -14.65
CA SER A 194 16.69 9.14 -13.39
C SER A 194 16.18 8.08 -12.41
N GLY A 195 16.25 8.37 -11.11
CA GLY A 195 15.52 7.62 -10.06
C GLY A 195 14.06 8.04 -9.94
N TRP A 196 13.67 9.18 -10.52
CA TRP A 196 12.33 9.74 -10.38
C TRP A 196 11.33 9.08 -11.32
N SER A 197 10.12 8.88 -10.82
CA SER A 197 8.93 8.43 -11.55
C SER A 197 7.73 9.30 -11.20
N THR A 198 6.73 9.30 -12.08
CA THR A 198 5.38 9.78 -11.77
C THR A 198 4.42 8.62 -11.80
N PHE A 199 3.39 8.68 -10.97
CA PHE A 199 2.36 7.64 -10.93
C PHE A 199 0.97 8.25 -10.76
N ALA A 200 -0.02 7.51 -11.23
CA ALA A 200 -1.43 7.78 -10.99
C ALA A 200 -2.16 6.47 -10.67
N LYS A 201 -3.13 6.53 -9.77
CA LYS A 201 -3.99 5.40 -9.37
C LYS A 201 -5.41 5.89 -9.17
N TYR A 202 -6.37 5.18 -9.72
CA TYR A 202 -7.79 5.32 -9.42
C TYR A 202 -8.24 4.10 -8.62
N THR A 203 -9.08 4.33 -7.61
CA THR A 203 -9.68 3.29 -6.78
C THR A 203 -11.16 3.57 -6.66
N HIS A 204 -11.98 2.54 -6.83
CA HIS A 204 -13.41 2.54 -6.59
C HIS A 204 -13.71 1.52 -5.49
N SER A 205 -14.49 1.91 -4.48
CA SER A 205 -14.86 1.07 -3.35
C SER A 205 -16.37 1.13 -3.11
N GLU A 206 -16.96 -0.01 -2.78
CA GLU A 206 -18.41 -0.16 -2.62
C GLU A 206 -18.73 -1.08 -1.44
N SER A 207 -19.79 -0.73 -0.67
CA SER A 207 -20.36 -1.55 0.39
C SER A 207 -21.83 -1.25 0.56
N ASP A 208 -22.68 -2.25 0.35
CA ASP A 208 -24.12 -2.16 0.59
C ASP A 208 -24.43 -2.11 2.10
N ASP A 209 -23.59 -2.72 2.92
CA ASP A 209 -23.77 -2.83 4.38
C ASP A 209 -23.41 -1.55 5.14
N LEU A 210 -22.58 -0.68 4.55
CA LEU A 210 -22.14 0.59 5.13
C LEU A 210 -22.94 1.77 4.55
N ALA A 211 -24.24 1.77 4.74
CA ALA A 211 -25.14 2.84 4.29
C ALA A 211 -25.05 3.09 2.76
N ASP A 212 -24.97 2.01 1.97
CA ASP A 212 -24.77 2.07 0.51
C ASP A 212 -23.53 2.92 0.13
N LEU A 213 -22.41 2.65 0.78
CA LEU A 213 -21.15 3.36 0.56
C LEU A 213 -20.69 3.15 -0.88
N ASN A 214 -20.38 4.26 -1.53
CA ASN A 214 -19.72 4.31 -2.83
C ASN A 214 -18.62 5.37 -2.76
N ALA A 215 -17.37 4.99 -2.99
CA ALA A 215 -16.24 5.90 -2.87
C ALA A 215 -15.30 5.80 -4.08
N ASP A 216 -14.96 6.96 -4.63
CA ASP A 216 -14.02 7.11 -5.73
C ASP A 216 -12.80 7.90 -5.27
N ALA A 217 -11.60 7.39 -5.54
CA ALA A 217 -10.37 8.06 -5.18
C ALA A 217 -9.39 8.13 -6.35
N VAL A 218 -8.75 9.27 -6.52
CA VAL A 218 -7.68 9.49 -7.49
C VAL A 218 -6.42 9.95 -6.76
N LYS A 219 -5.35 9.19 -6.90
CA LYS A 219 -4.03 9.50 -6.32
C LYS A 219 -3.03 9.77 -7.44
N VAL A 220 -2.31 10.89 -7.36
CA VAL A 220 -1.24 11.27 -8.30
C VAL A 220 -0.01 11.69 -7.51
N GLY A 221 1.17 11.25 -7.95
CA GLY A 221 2.38 11.55 -7.19
C GLY A 221 3.67 11.40 -7.96
N LEU A 222 4.74 11.72 -7.25
CA LEU A 222 6.13 11.52 -7.66
C LEU A 222 6.79 10.52 -6.70
N ARG A 223 7.68 9.70 -7.24
CA ARG A 223 8.42 8.71 -6.47
C ARG A 223 9.88 8.66 -6.91
N TYR A 224 10.76 8.51 -5.96
CA TYR A 224 12.18 8.22 -6.21
C TYR A 224 12.44 6.74 -5.94
N THR A 225 12.85 6.00 -6.98
CA THR A 225 13.24 4.59 -6.91
C THR A 225 14.76 4.48 -6.87
N PHE A 226 15.30 3.72 -5.93
CA PHE A 226 16.71 3.39 -5.83
C PHE A 226 16.91 1.88 -6.00
N GLY A 227 18.09 1.48 -6.49
CA GLY A 227 18.48 0.08 -6.67
C GLY A 227 17.99 -0.57 -7.97
N GLY A 228 17.48 0.19 -8.96
CA GLY A 228 17.13 -0.38 -10.27
C GLY A 228 15.97 0.29 -11.00
N SER A 229 15.39 -0.46 -11.94
CA SER A 229 14.17 -0.11 -12.67
C SER A 229 12.92 -0.34 -11.82
N LEU A 230 11.74 0.01 -12.34
CA LEU A 230 10.46 -0.35 -11.70
C LEU A 230 10.29 -1.87 -11.62
N LYS A 231 10.71 -2.59 -12.67
CA LYS A 231 10.65 -4.04 -12.71
C LYS A 231 11.61 -4.68 -11.72
N ASP A 232 12.83 -4.12 -11.55
CA ASP A 232 13.77 -4.59 -10.54
C ASP A 232 13.22 -4.36 -9.12
N ARG A 233 12.56 -3.22 -8.87
CA ARG A 233 11.90 -2.90 -7.60
C ARG A 233 10.83 -3.92 -7.25
N ASP A 234 9.97 -4.28 -8.22
CA ASP A 234 8.96 -5.32 -8.07
C ASP A 234 9.59 -6.70 -7.79
N ARG A 235 10.60 -7.09 -8.60
CA ARG A 235 11.28 -8.40 -8.48
C ARG A 235 12.12 -8.54 -7.22
N ALA A 236 12.61 -7.44 -6.66
CA ALA A 236 13.29 -7.42 -5.38
C ALA A 236 12.31 -7.62 -4.20
N GLY A 237 11.01 -7.37 -4.40
CA GLY A 237 9.97 -7.45 -3.38
C GLY A 237 9.76 -6.12 -2.63
N ALA A 238 10.15 -4.99 -3.22
CA ALA A 238 9.89 -3.68 -2.62
C ALA A 238 8.48 -3.14 -2.95
N ASP A 239 7.76 -3.76 -3.89
CA ASP A 239 6.39 -3.41 -4.27
C ASP A 239 5.35 -4.38 -3.65
N LEU A 240 5.59 -4.90 -2.45
CA LEU A 240 4.59 -5.64 -1.68
C LEU A 240 3.52 -4.67 -1.17
N ILE A 241 2.35 -5.22 -0.80
CA ILE A 241 1.23 -4.39 -0.37
C ILE A 241 1.61 -3.52 0.83
N SER A 242 1.19 -2.26 0.83
CA SER A 242 1.34 -1.39 2.01
C SER A 242 0.20 -1.60 3.00
N ALA A 243 0.43 -1.28 4.26
CA ALA A 243 -0.64 -1.24 5.26
C ALA A 243 -1.71 -0.20 4.87
N GLY A 244 -1.31 0.89 4.22
CA GLY A 244 -2.22 1.89 3.67
C GLY A 244 -3.17 1.32 2.63
N ASP A 245 -2.68 0.49 1.71
CA ASP A 245 -3.53 -0.17 0.71
C ASP A 245 -4.34 -1.34 1.29
N LEU A 246 -3.88 -1.96 2.38
CA LEU A 246 -4.60 -3.04 3.06
C LEU A 246 -5.81 -2.50 3.86
N PHE A 247 -5.64 -1.39 4.58
CA PHE A 247 -6.67 -0.81 5.45
C PHE A 247 -7.37 0.42 4.86
N GLY A 248 -6.95 0.88 3.70
CA GLY A 248 -7.36 2.18 3.14
C GLY A 248 -8.75 2.21 2.55
N PHE A 249 -9.33 1.06 2.20
CA PHE A 249 -10.67 0.95 1.59
C PHE A 249 -10.97 2.05 0.55
N GLY A 250 -9.97 2.48 -0.23
CA GLY A 250 -10.11 3.58 -1.19
C GLY A 250 -10.37 4.98 -0.59
N VAL A 251 -10.56 5.10 0.71
CA VAL A 251 -11.04 6.32 1.40
C VAL A 251 -9.90 7.11 2.07
N ARG A 252 -8.67 7.02 1.56
CA ARG A 252 -7.51 7.76 2.09
C ARG A 252 -6.97 8.77 1.10
#